data_dc78ab3a02be864c7cf082889d58fec1
#
_entry.id   dc78ab3a02be864c7cf082889d58fec1
#
_cell.length_a   1.000
_cell.length_b   1.000
_cell.length_c   1.000
_cell.angle_alpha   90.00
_cell.angle_beta   90.00
_cell.angle_gamma   90.00
#
_symmetry.space_group_name_H-M   'P 1'
#
loop_
_entity.id
_entity.type
_entity.pdbx_description
1 polymer ?
#
loop_
_entity_poly.entity_id
_entity_poly.type
_entity_poly.pdbx_seq_one_letter_code
_entity_poly.pdbx_strand_id
1 'polypeptide(L)'
;MRMYDIIQKKRDGNPLTEAEINWVIERYTKGEIPDYQVAALCMAIYFRGMNLEETTALTFAVRDSGEKLDFSEIKGLRVDKHSTGGVGDKTSLVVTPIVASLGVKVAKMSGRGLGHTGGTIDKLEAIPGFRTDIPIDEFKKIVNEIGIAIVGQSAELAPADKLLYALRDVTATVDSLPLIVSSIMGKKLAADDDCIVLDVKTGSGSFMKTVEDSRNLASWMVEIGKRAGKRMRALITDMDRPLGYAIGNSLEVIEAIETLKGNGPADLTELCIALAAHILCLAEKGDYETCEKMAKEAIENRSGLQMFADMVAAQGGNADWILHPENFPKAEFSHEVKAREDGYIIGVDTESYGVASLLLGAGRNTKEDVIDPTAGIMLCKKTGDFVKAGETLAILYSGKQTGFAASEERLLQATKLGKTAPENAPLILDVVE
;
A
#
# COMPACT_ATOMS: atom_id res chain seq x y z
N MET A 1 -30.79 12.44 19.14
CA MET A 1 -30.58 11.01 18.78
C MET A 1 -29.96 10.30 19.97
N ARG A 2 -30.16 8.99 20.10
CA ARG A 2 -29.48 8.15 21.11
C ARG A 2 -28.72 7.05 20.37
N MET A 3 -27.51 6.77 20.83
CA MET A 3 -26.69 5.71 20.21
C MET A 3 -27.36 4.33 20.22
N TYR A 4 -28.11 4.03 21.30
CA TYR A 4 -28.90 2.79 21.40
C TYR A 4 -29.84 2.60 20.21
N ASP A 5 -30.58 3.65 19.83
CA ASP A 5 -31.57 3.58 18.74
C ASP A 5 -30.91 3.34 17.39
N ILE A 6 -29.73 3.95 17.17
CA ILE A 6 -28.93 3.80 15.94
C ILE A 6 -28.38 2.36 15.83
N ILE A 7 -27.82 1.83 16.93
CA ILE A 7 -27.35 0.43 16.99
C ILE A 7 -28.50 -0.53 16.72
N GLN A 8 -29.64 -0.35 17.39
CA GLN A 8 -30.82 -1.18 17.20
C GLN A 8 -31.31 -1.16 15.76
N LYS A 9 -31.42 0.03 15.17
CA LYS A 9 -31.83 0.22 13.77
C LYS A 9 -30.92 -0.58 12.82
N LYS A 10 -29.59 -0.47 12.96
CA LYS A 10 -28.63 -1.18 12.11
C LYS A 10 -28.64 -2.68 12.37
N ARG A 11 -28.69 -3.12 13.63
CA ARG A 11 -28.80 -4.52 14.02
C ARG A 11 -30.01 -5.20 13.38
N ASP A 12 -31.14 -4.50 13.30
CA ASP A 12 -32.37 -4.99 12.74
C ASP A 12 -32.43 -4.94 11.20
N GLY A 13 -31.31 -4.54 10.56
CA GLY A 13 -31.11 -4.54 9.10
C GLY A 13 -31.62 -3.29 8.38
N ASN A 14 -31.98 -2.24 9.10
CA ASN A 14 -32.45 -1.00 8.51
C ASN A 14 -31.26 -0.07 8.16
N PRO A 15 -31.31 0.63 7.03
CA PRO A 15 -30.26 1.57 6.64
C PRO A 15 -30.24 2.79 7.58
N LEU A 16 -29.02 3.27 7.88
CA LEU A 16 -28.83 4.51 8.61
C LEU A 16 -28.93 5.70 7.66
N THR A 17 -29.48 6.79 8.14
CA THR A 17 -29.48 8.05 7.40
C THR A 17 -28.12 8.76 7.51
N GLU A 18 -27.80 9.62 6.54
CA GLU A 18 -26.61 10.48 6.60
C GLU A 18 -26.54 11.28 7.90
N ALA A 19 -27.67 11.82 8.38
CA ALA A 19 -27.73 12.58 9.62
C ALA A 19 -27.37 11.72 10.86
N GLU A 20 -27.79 10.45 10.89
CA GLU A 20 -27.42 9.51 11.96
C GLU A 20 -25.93 9.16 11.92
N ILE A 21 -25.38 8.92 10.75
CA ILE A 21 -23.96 8.62 10.54
C ILE A 21 -23.10 9.81 10.95
N ASN A 22 -23.41 11.01 10.46
CA ASN A 22 -22.70 12.23 10.82
C ASN A 22 -22.74 12.49 12.32
N TRP A 23 -23.89 12.31 12.96
CA TRP A 23 -24.05 12.45 14.40
C TRP A 23 -23.17 11.48 15.21
N VAL A 24 -23.05 10.22 14.76
CA VAL A 24 -22.19 9.24 15.43
C VAL A 24 -20.72 9.64 15.29
N ILE A 25 -20.27 9.93 14.08
CA ILE A 25 -18.85 10.21 13.81
C ILE A 25 -18.41 11.48 14.53
N GLU A 26 -19.20 12.56 14.46
CA GLU A 26 -18.89 13.81 15.14
C GLU A 26 -18.75 13.62 16.65
N ARG A 27 -19.70 12.94 17.29
CA ARG A 27 -19.70 12.75 18.75
C ARG A 27 -18.66 11.74 19.21
N TYR A 28 -18.41 10.69 18.40
CA TYR A 28 -17.34 9.75 18.71
C TYR A 28 -15.97 10.42 18.66
N THR A 29 -15.72 11.22 17.65
CA THR A 29 -14.46 11.99 17.53
C THR A 29 -14.25 12.97 18.69
N LYS A 30 -15.33 13.52 19.27
CA LYS A 30 -15.30 14.37 20.46
C LYS A 30 -15.20 13.60 21.79
N GLY A 31 -15.23 12.25 21.75
CA GLY A 31 -15.22 11.41 22.96
C GLY A 31 -16.55 11.39 23.73
N GLU A 32 -17.66 11.84 23.11
CA GLU A 32 -18.99 11.88 23.73
C GLU A 32 -19.74 10.52 23.62
N ILE A 33 -19.29 9.62 22.74
CA ILE A 33 -19.82 8.26 22.61
C ILE A 33 -18.74 7.27 23.05
N PRO A 34 -19.00 6.38 24.00
CA PRO A 34 -18.02 5.43 24.49
C PRO A 34 -17.76 4.31 23.49
N ASP A 35 -16.53 3.77 23.51
CA ASP A 35 -16.02 2.74 22.60
C ASP A 35 -16.94 1.50 22.51
N TYR A 36 -17.50 1.03 23.64
CA TYR A 36 -18.37 -0.16 23.63
C TYR A 36 -19.64 0.02 22.78
N GLN A 37 -20.17 1.25 22.67
CA GLN A 37 -21.32 1.52 21.81
C GLN A 37 -20.91 1.56 20.33
N VAL A 38 -19.76 2.14 20.02
CA VAL A 38 -19.23 2.17 18.66
C VAL A 38 -18.80 0.76 18.21
N ALA A 39 -18.21 -0.04 19.10
CA ALA A 39 -17.90 -1.44 18.83
C ALA A 39 -19.16 -2.26 18.49
N ALA A 40 -20.26 -2.03 19.25
CA ALA A 40 -21.54 -2.66 18.94
C ALA A 40 -22.10 -2.24 17.57
N LEU A 41 -21.95 -0.98 17.21
CA LEU A 41 -22.34 -0.49 15.86
C LEU A 41 -21.45 -1.10 14.77
N CYS A 42 -20.14 -1.17 14.95
CA CYS A 42 -19.20 -1.80 14.00
C CYS A 42 -19.56 -3.28 13.78
N MET A 43 -19.91 -3.99 14.85
CA MET A 43 -20.34 -5.39 14.76
C MET A 43 -21.71 -5.53 14.07
N ALA A 44 -22.66 -4.61 14.31
CA ALA A 44 -23.91 -4.57 13.58
C ALA A 44 -23.70 -4.31 12.07
N ILE A 45 -22.78 -3.40 11.73
CA ILE A 45 -22.36 -3.14 10.34
C ILE A 45 -21.68 -4.38 9.74
N TYR A 46 -20.83 -5.07 10.49
CA TYR A 46 -20.13 -6.27 10.01
C TYR A 46 -21.14 -7.34 9.55
N PHE A 47 -22.17 -7.60 10.33
CA PHE A 47 -23.17 -8.63 10.01
C PHE A 47 -24.27 -8.18 9.03
N ARG A 48 -24.63 -6.92 9.01
CA ARG A 48 -25.74 -6.39 8.19
C ARG A 48 -25.28 -5.65 6.94
N GLY A 49 -23.98 -5.31 6.87
CA GLY A 49 -23.44 -4.46 5.82
C GLY A 49 -23.94 -3.01 5.93
N MET A 50 -23.51 -2.22 5.00
CA MET A 50 -24.04 -0.90 4.64
C MET A 50 -24.25 -0.89 3.12
N ASN A 51 -25.24 -0.15 2.65
CA ASN A 51 -25.35 0.12 1.22
C ASN A 51 -24.37 1.21 0.78
N LEU A 52 -24.32 1.51 -0.51
CA LEU A 52 -23.39 2.48 -1.06
C LEU A 52 -23.63 3.91 -0.53
N GLU A 53 -24.90 4.28 -0.33
CA GLU A 53 -25.29 5.58 0.22
C GLU A 53 -24.82 5.74 1.68
N GLU A 54 -25.06 4.73 2.51
CA GLU A 54 -24.56 4.70 3.91
C GLU A 54 -23.03 4.79 3.94
N THR A 55 -22.34 4.00 3.10
CA THR A 55 -20.88 3.96 3.05
C THR A 55 -20.30 5.27 2.54
N THR A 56 -20.96 5.92 1.56
CA THR A 56 -20.59 7.26 1.10
C THR A 56 -20.72 8.28 2.22
N ALA A 57 -21.85 8.28 2.94
CA ALA A 57 -22.06 9.16 4.08
C ALA A 57 -21.00 8.94 5.18
N LEU A 58 -20.72 7.68 5.51
CA LEU A 58 -19.68 7.34 6.49
C LEU A 58 -18.29 7.82 6.02
N THR A 59 -17.95 7.61 4.75
CA THR A 59 -16.68 8.06 4.16
C THR A 59 -16.54 9.58 4.27
N PHE A 60 -17.58 10.33 3.95
CA PHE A 60 -17.55 11.80 4.02
C PHE A 60 -17.51 12.29 5.46
N ALA A 61 -18.24 11.65 6.38
CA ALA A 61 -18.16 11.97 7.79
C ALA A 61 -16.74 11.74 8.36
N VAL A 62 -16.08 10.63 7.96
CA VAL A 62 -14.70 10.35 8.34
C VAL A 62 -13.73 11.36 7.73
N ARG A 63 -13.86 11.68 6.44
CA ARG A 63 -13.09 12.74 5.77
C ARG A 63 -13.18 14.07 6.48
N ASP A 64 -14.40 14.45 6.88
CA ASP A 64 -14.74 15.78 7.42
C ASP A 64 -14.54 15.86 8.94
N SER A 65 -14.08 14.77 9.57
CA SER A 65 -13.86 14.72 11.01
C SER A 65 -12.61 15.46 11.51
N GLY A 66 -11.70 15.81 10.63
CA GLY A 66 -10.44 16.49 10.94
C GLY A 66 -10.14 17.65 10.00
N GLU A 67 -8.87 18.02 9.95
CA GLU A 67 -8.40 19.02 9.01
C GLU A 67 -8.47 18.48 7.58
N LYS A 68 -8.99 19.30 6.67
CA LYS A 68 -8.88 19.08 5.23
C LYS A 68 -7.65 19.78 4.74
N LEU A 69 -6.84 19.09 4.00
CA LEU A 69 -5.70 19.71 3.35
C LEU A 69 -6.21 20.56 2.19
N ASP A 70 -5.64 21.73 2.06
CA ASP A 70 -5.83 22.61 0.91
C ASP A 70 -4.55 22.61 0.07
N PHE A 71 -4.61 21.96 -1.09
CA PHE A 71 -3.51 21.90 -2.06
C PHE A 71 -3.71 22.87 -3.23
N SER A 72 -4.63 23.84 -3.11
CA SER A 72 -4.90 24.83 -4.17
C SER A 72 -3.66 25.64 -4.58
N GLU A 73 -2.68 25.80 -3.69
CA GLU A 73 -1.38 26.43 -3.96
C GLU A 73 -0.45 25.56 -4.82
N ILE A 74 -0.72 24.26 -4.94
CA ILE A 74 0.05 23.36 -5.82
C ILE A 74 -0.46 23.54 -7.24
N LYS A 75 0.42 24.06 -8.11
CA LYS A 75 0.09 24.34 -9.50
C LYS A 75 0.10 23.08 -10.36
N GLY A 76 -1.01 22.77 -11.00
CA GLY A 76 -1.19 21.60 -11.87
C GLY A 76 -2.06 20.50 -11.26
N LEU A 77 -2.32 19.45 -12.03
CA LEU A 77 -3.07 18.29 -11.57
C LEU A 77 -2.28 17.50 -10.55
N ARG A 78 -2.91 17.20 -9.44
CA ARG A 78 -2.36 16.43 -8.32
C ARG A 78 -2.89 15.02 -8.39
N VAL A 79 -1.99 14.07 -8.25
CA VAL A 79 -2.34 12.64 -8.30
C VAL A 79 -1.84 11.90 -7.08
N ASP A 80 -2.58 10.88 -6.69
CA ASP A 80 -2.14 9.88 -5.74
C ASP A 80 -2.28 8.45 -6.29
N LYS A 81 -1.42 7.57 -5.83
CA LYS A 81 -1.50 6.12 -6.01
C LYS A 81 -1.66 5.48 -4.64
N HIS A 82 -2.70 4.71 -4.45
CA HIS A 82 -2.89 3.96 -3.22
C HIS A 82 -2.90 2.46 -3.49
N SER A 83 -2.17 1.69 -2.67
CA SER A 83 -2.25 0.24 -2.64
C SER A 83 -3.00 -0.22 -1.40
N THR A 84 -3.81 -1.27 -1.54
CA THR A 84 -4.45 -1.91 -0.38
C THR A 84 -3.48 -2.71 0.49
N GLY A 85 -2.20 -2.80 0.06
CA GLY A 85 -1.13 -3.48 0.79
C GLY A 85 -0.88 -4.90 0.31
N GLY A 86 0.39 -5.27 0.31
CA GLY A 86 0.86 -6.58 -0.11
C GLY A 86 2.31 -6.82 0.29
N VAL A 87 2.83 -7.99 -0.07
CA VAL A 87 4.20 -8.42 0.23
C VAL A 87 5.12 -8.06 -0.95
N GLY A 88 6.19 -7.33 -0.66
CA GLY A 88 7.09 -6.81 -1.70
C GLY A 88 6.48 -5.66 -2.51
N ASP A 89 5.41 -5.02 -2.02
CA ASP A 89 4.75 -3.91 -2.71
C ASP A 89 5.53 -2.60 -2.54
N LYS A 90 6.46 -2.38 -3.44
CA LYS A 90 7.27 -1.16 -3.58
C LYS A 90 6.82 -0.27 -4.74
N THR A 91 5.68 -0.57 -5.36
CA THR A 91 5.19 0.12 -6.56
C THR A 91 5.13 1.64 -6.41
N SER A 92 4.82 2.17 -5.22
CA SER A 92 4.80 3.62 -4.99
C SER A 92 6.17 4.28 -5.21
N LEU A 93 7.27 3.59 -4.88
CA LEU A 93 8.64 4.11 -5.05
C LEU A 93 9.09 4.17 -6.51
N VAL A 94 8.42 3.43 -7.39
CA VAL A 94 8.68 3.41 -8.83
C VAL A 94 7.71 4.29 -9.60
N VAL A 95 6.40 4.10 -9.33
CA VAL A 95 5.31 4.78 -10.07
C VAL A 95 5.32 6.28 -9.86
N THR A 96 5.48 6.73 -8.60
CA THR A 96 5.36 8.16 -8.31
C THR A 96 6.49 9.00 -8.91
N PRO A 97 7.78 8.57 -8.91
CA PRO A 97 8.82 9.29 -9.61
C PRO A 97 8.66 9.29 -11.14
N ILE A 98 8.19 8.17 -11.74
CA ILE A 98 7.90 8.12 -13.18
C ILE A 98 6.87 9.18 -13.53
N VAL A 99 5.74 9.20 -12.84
CA VAL A 99 4.64 10.14 -13.10
C VAL A 99 5.07 11.59 -12.90
N ALA A 100 5.84 11.87 -11.83
CA ALA A 100 6.34 13.20 -11.54
C ALA A 100 7.35 13.68 -12.60
N SER A 101 8.23 12.80 -13.10
CA SER A 101 9.20 13.15 -14.17
C SER A 101 8.50 13.53 -15.49
N LEU A 102 7.25 13.12 -15.67
CA LEU A 102 6.39 13.45 -16.81
C LEU A 102 5.51 14.68 -16.57
N GLY A 103 5.81 15.45 -15.52
CA GLY A 103 5.19 16.74 -15.25
C GLY A 103 3.80 16.68 -14.62
N VAL A 104 3.49 15.63 -13.88
CA VAL A 104 2.28 15.53 -13.05
C VAL A 104 2.66 15.68 -11.58
N LYS A 105 1.90 16.42 -10.79
CA LYS A 105 2.22 16.68 -9.38
C LYS A 105 1.80 15.51 -8.49
N VAL A 106 2.74 15.00 -7.70
CA VAL A 106 2.51 13.90 -6.75
C VAL A 106 2.62 14.43 -5.32
N ALA A 107 1.47 14.68 -4.70
CA ALA A 107 1.37 15.19 -3.32
C ALA A 107 0.94 14.04 -2.37
N LYS A 108 1.83 13.04 -2.20
CA LYS A 108 1.45 11.76 -1.61
C LYS A 108 1.54 11.73 -0.10
N MET A 109 0.43 11.34 0.54
CA MET A 109 0.43 10.91 1.94
C MET A 109 0.31 9.38 2.05
N SER A 110 1.21 8.77 2.79
CA SER A 110 1.30 7.32 2.91
C SER A 110 1.35 6.84 4.36
N GLY A 111 1.01 5.57 4.57
CA GLY A 111 1.03 4.92 5.88
C GLY A 111 2.30 4.11 6.12
N ARG A 112 2.46 3.67 7.38
CA ARG A 112 3.40 2.65 7.81
C ARG A 112 2.87 1.26 7.51
N GLY A 113 3.74 0.25 7.57
CA GLY A 113 3.37 -1.15 7.42
C GLY A 113 2.42 -1.61 8.52
N LEU A 114 1.53 -2.52 8.15
CA LEU A 114 0.55 -3.14 9.04
C LEU A 114 0.60 -4.66 8.86
N GLY A 115 0.78 -5.38 9.99
CA GLY A 115 0.84 -6.84 9.98
C GLY A 115 2.00 -7.34 9.10
N HIS A 116 1.66 -8.22 8.16
CA HIS A 116 2.61 -8.84 7.23
C HIS A 116 3.01 -7.97 6.03
N THR A 117 2.41 -6.77 5.89
CA THR A 117 2.66 -5.87 4.75
C THR A 117 3.71 -4.82 5.10
N GLY A 118 4.62 -4.50 4.17
CA GLY A 118 5.59 -3.41 4.33
C GLY A 118 4.98 -2.04 4.01
N GLY A 119 5.29 -1.01 4.82
CA GLY A 119 4.81 0.35 4.61
C GLY A 119 5.72 1.18 3.71
N THR A 120 5.13 2.05 2.88
CA THR A 120 5.91 2.98 2.04
C THR A 120 6.78 3.92 2.89
N ILE A 121 6.27 4.39 4.02
CA ILE A 121 7.00 5.26 4.95
C ILE A 121 8.19 4.53 5.56
N ASP A 122 8.01 3.28 6.02
CA ASP A 122 9.09 2.49 6.60
C ASP A 122 10.23 2.21 5.59
N LYS A 123 9.88 2.04 4.31
CA LYS A 123 10.86 1.89 3.21
C LYS A 123 11.62 3.18 2.96
N LEU A 124 10.94 4.33 2.90
CA LEU A 124 11.59 5.63 2.69
C LEU A 124 12.48 6.02 3.87
N GLU A 125 12.09 5.70 5.11
CA GLU A 125 12.91 5.93 6.31
C GLU A 125 14.17 5.05 6.35
N ALA A 126 14.25 3.99 5.53
CA ALA A 126 15.48 3.24 5.34
C ALA A 126 16.54 4.01 4.52
N ILE A 127 16.16 5.11 3.87
CA ILE A 127 17.08 6.02 3.18
C ILE A 127 17.64 7.02 4.21
N PRO A 128 18.95 7.07 4.45
CA PRO A 128 19.52 7.93 5.48
C PRO A 128 19.17 9.41 5.30
N GLY A 129 18.67 10.00 6.38
CA GLY A 129 18.30 11.40 6.44
C GLY A 129 16.96 11.75 5.80
N PHE A 130 16.27 10.82 5.12
CA PHE A 130 14.98 11.10 4.52
C PHE A 130 13.92 11.43 5.57
N ARG A 131 13.26 12.60 5.41
CA ARG A 131 12.23 13.07 6.34
C ARG A 131 10.85 12.76 5.81
N THR A 132 10.09 11.97 6.56
CA THR A 132 8.69 11.64 6.29
C THR A 132 7.71 12.50 7.09
N ASP A 133 8.22 13.26 8.05
CA ASP A 133 7.47 14.21 8.89
C ASP A 133 8.01 15.61 8.62
N ILE A 134 7.40 16.30 7.67
CA ILE A 134 7.72 17.69 7.29
C ILE A 134 6.45 18.54 7.38
N PRO A 135 6.58 19.84 7.73
CA PRO A 135 5.43 20.76 7.79
C PRO A 135 4.70 20.86 6.45
N ILE A 136 3.39 21.06 6.49
CA ILE A 136 2.54 21.07 5.29
C ILE A 136 2.97 22.14 4.27
N ASP A 137 3.42 23.29 4.72
CA ASP A 137 3.90 24.37 3.83
C ASP A 137 5.20 23.99 3.12
N GLU A 138 6.13 23.31 3.84
CA GLU A 138 7.34 22.76 3.25
C GLU A 138 7.00 21.66 2.23
N PHE A 139 6.05 20.78 2.56
CA PHE A 139 5.53 19.76 1.66
C PHE A 139 4.97 20.36 0.35
N LYS A 140 4.08 21.36 0.45
CA LYS A 140 3.52 22.04 -0.72
C LYS A 140 4.61 22.72 -1.56
N LYS A 141 5.60 23.33 -0.91
CA LYS A 141 6.74 23.95 -1.59
C LYS A 141 7.53 22.93 -2.39
N ILE A 142 7.90 21.81 -1.79
CA ILE A 142 8.64 20.74 -2.46
C ILE A 142 7.85 20.21 -3.68
N VAL A 143 6.55 19.93 -3.53
CA VAL A 143 5.71 19.48 -4.65
C VAL A 143 5.66 20.52 -5.78
N ASN A 144 5.57 21.81 -5.45
CA ASN A 144 5.59 22.85 -6.47
C ASN A 144 6.93 22.93 -7.21
N GLU A 145 8.06 22.89 -6.49
CA GLU A 145 9.39 23.08 -7.04
C GLU A 145 9.86 21.84 -7.82
N ILE A 146 9.71 20.63 -7.23
CA ILE A 146 10.26 19.39 -7.76
C ILE A 146 9.20 18.58 -8.51
N GLY A 147 7.97 18.59 -8.07
CA GLY A 147 6.86 17.83 -8.66
C GLY A 147 6.39 16.67 -7.80
N ILE A 148 7.13 16.28 -6.76
CA ILE A 148 6.82 15.12 -5.92
C ILE A 148 7.28 15.35 -4.49
N ALA A 149 6.43 14.91 -3.53
CA ALA A 149 6.84 14.64 -2.16
C ALA A 149 5.99 13.50 -1.58
N ILE A 150 6.59 12.70 -0.68
CA ILE A 150 5.91 11.61 0.02
C ILE A 150 6.14 11.78 1.52
N VAL A 151 5.04 11.91 2.27
CA VAL A 151 5.07 12.11 3.72
C VAL A 151 4.18 11.11 4.45
N GLY A 152 4.40 10.96 5.75
CA GLY A 152 3.50 10.25 6.65
C GLY A 152 2.15 10.96 6.77
N GLN A 153 1.10 10.21 7.05
CA GLN A 153 -0.21 10.80 7.36
C GLN A 153 -0.14 11.50 8.73
N SER A 154 -0.62 12.73 8.80
CA SER A 154 -0.75 13.44 10.07
C SER A 154 -1.86 12.83 10.94
N ALA A 155 -1.75 12.99 12.26
CA ALA A 155 -2.77 12.52 13.19
C ALA A 155 -4.09 13.31 13.05
N GLU A 156 -4.02 14.53 12.49
CA GLU A 156 -5.14 15.44 12.30
C GLU A 156 -5.95 15.15 11.03
N LEU A 157 -5.37 14.35 10.12
CA LEU A 157 -6.06 13.92 8.91
C LEU A 157 -7.03 12.79 9.25
N ALA A 158 -8.34 13.03 9.12
CA ALA A 158 -9.40 12.06 9.39
C ALA A 158 -9.28 11.36 10.78
N PRO A 159 -9.27 12.09 11.91
CA PRO A 159 -9.10 11.53 13.26
C PRO A 159 -10.16 10.49 13.63
N ALA A 160 -11.36 10.57 13.07
CA ALA A 160 -12.38 9.53 13.25
C ALA A 160 -11.92 8.17 12.74
N ASP A 161 -11.16 8.11 11.62
CA ASP A 161 -10.61 6.85 11.12
C ASP A 161 -9.61 6.24 12.10
N LYS A 162 -8.74 7.05 12.67
CA LYS A 162 -7.77 6.59 13.68
C LYS A 162 -8.45 5.92 14.87
N LEU A 163 -9.53 6.54 15.39
CA LEU A 163 -10.30 5.99 16.50
C LEU A 163 -11.06 4.73 16.10
N LEU A 164 -11.76 4.76 14.97
CA LEU A 164 -12.50 3.61 14.44
C LEU A 164 -11.58 2.44 14.14
N TYR A 165 -10.42 2.69 13.52
CA TYR A 165 -9.49 1.62 13.17
C TYR A 165 -8.90 0.97 14.42
N ALA A 166 -8.46 1.77 15.41
CA ALA A 166 -7.94 1.24 16.67
C ALA A 166 -8.97 0.38 17.42
N LEU A 167 -10.25 0.76 17.35
CA LEU A 167 -11.34 -0.02 17.95
C LEU A 167 -11.58 -1.32 17.16
N ARG A 168 -11.61 -1.25 15.84
CA ARG A 168 -11.85 -2.40 14.95
C ARG A 168 -10.76 -3.46 15.06
N ASP A 169 -9.51 -3.03 15.23
CA ASP A 169 -8.34 -3.91 15.36
C ASP A 169 -8.46 -4.89 16.53
N VAL A 170 -9.12 -4.47 17.61
CA VAL A 170 -9.31 -5.28 18.83
C VAL A 170 -10.71 -5.87 18.99
N THR A 171 -11.63 -5.64 18.03
CA THR A 171 -13.02 -6.10 18.08
C THR A 171 -13.42 -7.03 16.93
N ALA A 172 -12.44 -7.52 16.15
CA ALA A 172 -12.64 -8.42 15.01
C ALA A 172 -13.64 -7.86 13.96
N THR A 173 -13.55 -6.56 13.65
CA THR A 173 -14.41 -5.90 12.67
C THR A 173 -13.61 -5.19 11.56
N VAL A 174 -12.31 -5.51 11.41
CA VAL A 174 -11.44 -4.90 10.39
C VAL A 174 -11.87 -5.26 8.98
N ASP A 175 -12.27 -6.50 8.72
CA ASP A 175 -12.57 -7.08 7.41
C ASP A 175 -14.01 -6.81 6.90
N SER A 176 -14.65 -5.78 7.43
CA SER A 176 -15.96 -5.30 6.94
C SER A 176 -15.79 -4.38 5.73
N LEU A 177 -16.32 -4.76 4.56
CA LEU A 177 -16.18 -4.01 3.30
C LEU A 177 -16.51 -2.50 3.45
N PRO A 178 -17.67 -2.08 3.96
CA PRO A 178 -17.98 -0.65 4.08
C PRO A 178 -17.02 0.08 5.02
N LEU A 179 -16.54 -0.58 6.07
CA LEU A 179 -15.60 0.02 7.02
C LEU A 179 -14.19 0.10 6.43
N ILE A 180 -13.77 -0.82 5.56
CA ILE A 180 -12.52 -0.74 4.80
C ILE A 180 -12.58 0.42 3.81
N VAL A 181 -13.65 0.50 3.02
CA VAL A 181 -13.88 1.57 2.04
C VAL A 181 -13.82 2.94 2.71
N SER A 182 -14.57 3.13 3.81
CA SER A 182 -14.63 4.41 4.50
C SER A 182 -13.29 4.81 5.12
N SER A 183 -12.52 3.85 5.63
CA SER A 183 -11.18 4.08 6.17
C SER A 183 -10.20 4.54 5.09
N ILE A 184 -10.14 3.83 3.96
CA ILE A 184 -9.22 4.17 2.86
C ILE A 184 -9.63 5.51 2.23
N MET A 185 -10.88 5.59 1.78
CA MET A 185 -11.34 6.74 1.01
C MET A 185 -11.50 8.00 1.87
N GLY A 186 -11.86 7.87 3.13
CA GLY A 186 -11.90 9.01 4.06
C GLY A 186 -10.58 9.76 4.11
N LYS A 187 -9.46 9.04 4.27
CA LYS A 187 -8.11 9.63 4.26
C LYS A 187 -7.70 10.17 2.88
N LYS A 188 -8.01 9.42 1.81
CA LYS A 188 -7.63 9.83 0.45
C LYS A 188 -8.38 11.07 -0.01
N LEU A 189 -9.65 11.19 0.33
CA LEU A 189 -10.46 12.36 0.00
C LEU A 189 -10.14 13.58 0.89
N ALA A 190 -9.54 13.38 2.07
CA ALA A 190 -9.06 14.47 2.91
C ALA A 190 -7.75 15.10 2.39
N ALA A 191 -7.00 14.40 1.52
CA ALA A 191 -5.71 14.84 0.97
C ALA A 191 -5.82 15.75 -0.27
N ASP A 192 -7.02 16.06 -0.74
CA ASP A 192 -7.31 17.01 -1.85
C ASP A 192 -6.62 16.71 -3.21
N ASP A 193 -6.28 15.47 -3.52
CA ASP A 193 -5.80 15.10 -4.85
C ASP A 193 -6.92 15.15 -5.91
N ASP A 194 -6.58 15.47 -7.17
CA ASP A 194 -7.54 15.54 -8.27
C ASP A 194 -7.83 14.16 -8.88
N CYS A 195 -6.79 13.32 -8.95
CA CYS A 195 -6.86 11.98 -9.54
C CYS A 195 -6.30 10.94 -8.55
N ILE A 196 -6.95 9.79 -8.44
CA ILE A 196 -6.50 8.70 -7.59
C ILE A 196 -6.54 7.38 -8.36
N VAL A 197 -5.40 6.69 -8.44
CA VAL A 197 -5.33 5.32 -8.92
C VAL A 197 -5.16 4.36 -7.73
N LEU A 198 -6.06 3.40 -7.65
CA LEU A 198 -6.05 2.36 -6.63
C LEU A 198 -5.41 1.08 -7.19
N ASP A 199 -4.51 0.49 -6.43
CA ASP A 199 -3.91 -0.81 -6.68
C ASP A 199 -4.49 -1.79 -5.65
N VAL A 200 -5.57 -2.48 -6.06
CA VAL A 200 -6.34 -3.37 -5.18
C VAL A 200 -5.76 -4.77 -5.28
N LYS A 201 -4.99 -5.13 -4.26
CA LYS A 201 -4.32 -6.42 -4.17
C LYS A 201 -5.30 -7.54 -3.87
N THR A 202 -5.13 -8.68 -4.55
CA THR A 202 -5.98 -9.89 -4.44
C THR A 202 -5.13 -11.12 -4.26
N GLY A 203 -5.47 -11.97 -3.30
CA GLY A 203 -4.77 -13.24 -3.08
C GLY A 203 -4.26 -13.43 -1.66
N SER A 204 -3.45 -14.46 -1.46
CA SER A 204 -2.98 -14.90 -0.14
C SER A 204 -2.20 -13.82 0.62
N GLY A 205 -1.47 -12.95 -0.08
CA GLY A 205 -0.68 -11.88 0.51
C GLY A 205 -1.42 -10.55 0.72
N SER A 206 -2.74 -10.51 0.54
CA SER A 206 -3.56 -9.30 0.65
C SER A 206 -4.75 -9.49 1.59
N PHE A 207 -5.45 -8.40 1.93
CA PHE A 207 -6.69 -8.46 2.71
C PHE A 207 -7.83 -9.11 1.93
N MET A 208 -7.97 -8.79 0.63
CA MET A 208 -8.97 -9.40 -0.24
C MET A 208 -8.44 -10.72 -0.80
N LYS A 209 -9.17 -11.81 -0.56
CA LYS A 209 -8.72 -13.16 -0.94
C LYS A 209 -9.26 -13.60 -2.31
N THR A 210 -10.33 -12.98 -2.80
CA THR A 210 -10.94 -13.32 -4.10
C THR A 210 -10.99 -12.12 -5.03
N VAL A 211 -11.00 -12.39 -6.34
CA VAL A 211 -11.15 -11.33 -7.37
C VAL A 211 -12.50 -10.63 -7.24
N GLU A 212 -13.55 -11.36 -6.86
CA GLU A 212 -14.89 -10.82 -6.69
C GLU A 212 -14.95 -9.80 -5.54
N ASP A 213 -14.38 -10.14 -4.37
CA ASP A 213 -14.32 -9.23 -3.23
C ASP A 213 -13.49 -7.99 -3.56
N SER A 214 -12.37 -8.18 -4.27
CA SER A 214 -11.52 -7.08 -4.71
C SER A 214 -12.22 -6.17 -5.72
N ARG A 215 -13.03 -6.74 -6.63
CA ARG A 215 -13.85 -5.97 -7.59
C ARG A 215 -14.92 -5.16 -6.87
N ASN A 216 -15.58 -5.75 -5.88
CA ASN A 216 -16.57 -5.06 -5.06
C ASN A 216 -15.93 -3.89 -4.29
N LEU A 217 -14.79 -4.13 -3.65
CA LEU A 217 -14.02 -3.10 -2.95
C LEU A 217 -13.60 -1.97 -3.91
N ALA A 218 -13.03 -2.31 -5.06
CA ALA A 218 -12.58 -1.36 -6.08
C ALA A 218 -13.75 -0.51 -6.61
N SER A 219 -14.88 -1.16 -6.95
CA SER A 219 -16.06 -0.48 -7.49
C SER A 219 -16.63 0.54 -6.50
N TRP A 220 -16.72 0.19 -5.21
CA TRP A 220 -17.20 1.11 -4.20
C TRP A 220 -16.25 2.28 -3.97
N MET A 221 -14.94 2.03 -3.92
CA MET A 221 -13.96 3.10 -3.77
C MET A 221 -13.95 4.06 -4.97
N VAL A 222 -14.04 3.52 -6.19
CA VAL A 222 -14.10 4.32 -7.43
C VAL A 222 -15.37 5.17 -7.44
N GLU A 223 -16.54 4.58 -7.16
CA GLU A 223 -17.81 5.29 -7.16
C GLU A 223 -17.85 6.40 -6.09
N ILE A 224 -17.40 6.14 -4.88
CA ILE A 224 -17.34 7.13 -3.80
C ILE A 224 -16.37 8.27 -4.15
N GLY A 225 -15.22 7.95 -4.76
CA GLY A 225 -14.29 8.98 -5.21
C GLY A 225 -14.88 9.87 -6.32
N LYS A 226 -15.61 9.28 -7.28
CA LYS A 226 -16.35 10.03 -8.31
C LYS A 226 -17.42 10.94 -7.71
N ARG A 227 -18.20 10.46 -6.72
CA ARG A 227 -19.16 11.28 -5.98
C ARG A 227 -18.51 12.44 -5.23
N ALA A 228 -17.25 12.30 -4.84
CA ALA A 228 -16.44 13.37 -4.27
C ALA A 228 -15.82 14.31 -5.33
N GLY A 229 -16.13 14.12 -6.62
CA GLY A 229 -15.61 14.93 -7.73
C GLY A 229 -14.18 14.58 -8.15
N LYS A 230 -13.65 13.42 -7.73
CA LYS A 230 -12.31 12.98 -8.09
C LYS A 230 -12.33 12.07 -9.34
N ARG A 231 -11.24 12.11 -10.12
CA ARG A 231 -11.02 11.15 -11.20
C ARG A 231 -10.43 9.88 -10.61
N MET A 232 -11.10 8.76 -10.82
CA MET A 232 -10.78 7.51 -10.17
C MET A 232 -10.56 6.37 -11.16
N ARG A 233 -9.63 5.50 -10.84
CA ARG A 233 -9.45 4.20 -11.50
C ARG A 233 -8.87 3.21 -10.50
N ALA A 234 -9.23 1.93 -10.60
CA ALA A 234 -8.65 0.88 -9.79
C ALA A 234 -8.17 -0.28 -10.66
N LEU A 235 -6.99 -0.79 -10.37
CA LEU A 235 -6.45 -2.02 -10.92
C LEU A 235 -6.57 -3.11 -9.86
N ILE A 236 -7.12 -4.26 -10.22
CA ILE A 236 -7.14 -5.47 -9.39
C ILE A 236 -5.90 -6.27 -9.78
N THR A 237 -5.01 -6.51 -8.82
CA THR A 237 -3.69 -7.08 -9.08
C THR A 237 -3.38 -8.28 -8.21
N ASP A 238 -2.67 -9.26 -8.78
CA ASP A 238 -2.33 -10.51 -8.13
C ASP A 238 -1.36 -10.30 -6.95
N MET A 239 -1.67 -10.93 -5.82
CA MET A 239 -0.83 -11.02 -4.62
C MET A 239 -0.78 -12.45 -4.06
N ASP A 240 -1.01 -13.47 -4.90
CA ASP A 240 -0.71 -14.86 -4.59
C ASP A 240 0.77 -15.21 -4.72
N ARG A 241 1.57 -14.21 -5.05
CA ARG A 241 3.04 -14.26 -5.11
C ARG A 241 3.61 -12.90 -4.66
N PRO A 242 4.75 -12.88 -3.97
CA PRO A 242 5.43 -11.61 -3.67
C PRO A 242 5.78 -10.86 -4.95
N LEU A 243 5.64 -9.52 -4.92
CA LEU A 243 5.97 -8.67 -6.06
C LEU A 243 7.47 -8.39 -6.09
N GLY A 244 8.12 -8.69 -7.21
CA GLY A 244 9.57 -8.67 -7.33
C GLY A 244 10.23 -9.82 -6.54
N TYR A 245 11.50 -9.64 -6.18
CA TYR A 245 12.29 -10.62 -5.43
C TYR A 245 12.59 -10.17 -4.00
N ALA A 246 12.59 -8.87 -3.73
CA ALA A 246 12.93 -8.31 -2.43
C ALA A 246 11.70 -8.14 -1.54
N ILE A 247 11.80 -8.55 -0.27
CA ILE A 247 10.82 -8.36 0.79
C ILE A 247 11.55 -7.80 2.00
N GLY A 248 11.31 -6.54 2.36
CA GLY A 248 12.00 -5.83 3.44
C GLY A 248 12.31 -4.40 3.05
N ASN A 249 12.67 -3.53 4.00
CA ASN A 249 12.66 -2.09 3.75
C ASN A 249 13.76 -1.65 2.77
N SER A 250 15.05 -1.71 3.13
CA SER A 250 16.15 -1.31 2.24
C SER A 250 16.22 -2.18 0.99
N LEU A 251 15.96 -3.49 1.11
CA LEU A 251 15.98 -4.41 -0.03
C LEU A 251 14.95 -3.99 -1.09
N GLU A 252 13.76 -3.59 -0.67
CA GLU A 252 12.72 -3.12 -1.58
C GLU A 252 13.03 -1.74 -2.16
N VAL A 253 13.69 -0.85 -1.42
CA VAL A 253 14.18 0.44 -1.97
C VAL A 253 15.21 0.19 -3.06
N ILE A 254 16.18 -0.70 -2.81
CA ILE A 254 17.21 -1.07 -3.80
C ILE A 254 16.57 -1.67 -5.06
N GLU A 255 15.60 -2.57 -4.91
CA GLU A 255 14.90 -3.16 -6.05
C GLU A 255 14.05 -2.12 -6.82
N ALA A 256 13.44 -1.16 -6.13
CA ALA A 256 12.75 -0.04 -6.78
C ALA A 256 13.72 0.84 -7.59
N ILE A 257 14.92 1.11 -7.05
CA ILE A 257 15.98 1.83 -7.75
C ILE A 257 16.44 1.07 -8.99
N GLU A 258 16.70 -0.24 -8.87
CA GLU A 258 17.08 -1.07 -10.01
C GLU A 258 15.97 -1.14 -11.06
N THR A 259 14.69 -1.12 -10.65
CA THR A 259 13.57 -1.02 -11.58
C THR A 259 13.58 0.31 -12.35
N LEU A 260 13.84 1.43 -11.68
CA LEU A 260 13.97 2.75 -12.31
C LEU A 260 15.24 2.89 -13.19
N LYS A 261 16.25 2.02 -12.98
CA LYS A 261 17.42 1.88 -13.86
C LYS A 261 17.17 0.99 -15.09
N GLY A 262 16.03 0.30 -15.16
CA GLY A 262 15.67 -0.65 -16.21
C GLY A 262 16.15 -2.09 -15.95
N ASN A 263 16.67 -2.39 -14.76
CA ASN A 263 17.17 -3.70 -14.35
C ASN A 263 16.23 -4.45 -13.39
N GLY A 264 15.01 -3.96 -13.22
CA GLY A 264 14.04 -4.51 -12.25
C GLY A 264 13.41 -5.83 -12.69
N PRO A 265 12.77 -6.55 -11.75
CA PRO A 265 11.98 -7.73 -12.04
C PRO A 265 10.86 -7.44 -13.04
N ALA A 266 10.59 -8.39 -13.93
CA ALA A 266 9.61 -8.22 -15.01
C ALA A 266 8.20 -7.89 -14.47
N ASP A 267 7.76 -8.65 -13.46
CA ASP A 267 6.44 -8.45 -12.83
C ASP A 267 6.29 -7.08 -12.16
N LEU A 268 7.30 -6.64 -11.41
CA LEU A 268 7.31 -5.32 -10.79
C LEU A 268 7.31 -4.21 -11.84
N THR A 269 8.13 -4.36 -12.88
CA THR A 269 8.25 -3.38 -13.97
C THR A 269 6.93 -3.26 -14.74
N GLU A 270 6.33 -4.40 -15.13
CA GLU A 270 5.03 -4.46 -15.82
C GLU A 270 3.95 -3.72 -15.03
N LEU A 271 3.80 -4.06 -13.75
CA LEU A 271 2.78 -3.44 -12.90
C LEU A 271 3.03 -1.93 -12.71
N CYS A 272 4.27 -1.52 -12.51
CA CYS A 272 4.60 -0.10 -12.33
C CYS A 272 4.32 0.72 -13.59
N ILE A 273 4.63 0.19 -14.77
CA ILE A 273 4.32 0.84 -16.05
C ILE A 273 2.80 0.98 -16.22
N ALA A 274 2.04 -0.08 -15.96
CA ALA A 274 0.58 -0.03 -16.08
C ALA A 274 -0.04 0.98 -15.11
N LEU A 275 0.37 0.97 -13.83
CA LEU A 275 -0.12 1.93 -12.84
C LEU A 275 0.22 3.37 -13.24
N ALA A 276 1.46 3.63 -13.70
CA ALA A 276 1.88 4.94 -14.17
C ALA A 276 1.06 5.38 -15.40
N ALA A 277 0.85 4.49 -16.37
CA ALA A 277 0.03 4.76 -17.55
C ALA A 277 -1.41 5.17 -17.17
N HIS A 278 -2.05 4.43 -16.27
CA HIS A 278 -3.39 4.78 -15.80
C HIS A 278 -3.45 6.12 -15.06
N ILE A 279 -2.43 6.47 -14.28
CA ILE A 279 -2.34 7.80 -13.65
C ILE A 279 -2.20 8.89 -14.71
N LEU A 280 -1.32 8.70 -15.69
CA LEU A 280 -1.10 9.65 -16.77
C LEU A 280 -2.35 9.85 -17.62
N CYS A 281 -3.13 8.79 -17.89
CA CYS A 281 -4.42 8.90 -18.56
C CYS A 281 -5.41 9.76 -17.76
N LEU A 282 -5.54 9.54 -16.45
CA LEU A 282 -6.40 10.37 -15.59
C LEU A 282 -5.92 11.83 -15.54
N ALA A 283 -4.61 12.03 -15.66
CA ALA A 283 -3.98 13.35 -15.75
C ALA A 283 -4.01 13.96 -17.17
N GLU A 284 -4.76 13.37 -18.10
CA GLU A 284 -4.99 13.87 -19.48
C GLU A 284 -3.71 14.00 -20.33
N LYS A 285 -2.72 13.12 -20.10
CA LYS A 285 -1.46 13.10 -20.87
C LYS A 285 -1.58 12.36 -22.20
N GLY A 286 -2.62 11.57 -22.41
CA GLY A 286 -2.90 10.81 -23.62
C GLY A 286 -3.80 9.61 -23.39
N ASP A 287 -3.97 8.79 -24.41
CA ASP A 287 -4.58 7.47 -24.29
C ASP A 287 -3.63 6.48 -23.57
N TYR A 288 -4.12 5.27 -23.30
CA TYR A 288 -3.36 4.29 -22.54
C TYR A 288 -2.04 3.90 -23.22
N GLU A 289 -2.06 3.67 -24.55
CA GLU A 289 -0.86 3.26 -25.31
C GLU A 289 0.22 4.36 -25.28
N THR A 290 -0.20 5.61 -25.45
CA THR A 290 0.69 6.78 -25.34
C THR A 290 1.27 6.91 -23.95
N CYS A 291 0.43 6.80 -22.90
CA CYS A 291 0.84 6.91 -21.51
C CYS A 291 1.76 5.75 -21.08
N GLU A 292 1.47 4.54 -21.56
CA GLU A 292 2.33 3.37 -21.32
C GLU A 292 3.72 3.55 -21.93
N LYS A 293 3.78 4.05 -23.16
CA LYS A 293 5.05 4.39 -23.82
C LYS A 293 5.82 5.45 -23.07
N MET A 294 5.17 6.53 -22.64
CA MET A 294 5.79 7.57 -21.81
C MET A 294 6.38 6.99 -20.51
N ALA A 295 5.66 6.11 -19.84
CA ALA A 295 6.15 5.47 -18.62
C ALA A 295 7.38 4.58 -18.87
N LYS A 296 7.39 3.81 -19.97
CA LYS A 296 8.55 3.01 -20.41
C LYS A 296 9.77 3.91 -20.72
N GLU A 297 9.56 4.96 -21.47
CA GLU A 297 10.62 5.93 -21.80
C GLU A 297 11.22 6.61 -20.56
N ALA A 298 10.41 6.88 -19.51
CA ALA A 298 10.89 7.47 -18.27
C ALA A 298 11.81 6.52 -17.47
N ILE A 299 11.67 5.21 -17.64
CA ILE A 299 12.61 4.20 -17.12
C ILE A 299 13.86 4.17 -18.00
N GLU A 300 13.70 4.03 -19.32
CA GLU A 300 14.80 3.88 -20.28
C GLU A 300 15.76 5.07 -20.24
N ASN A 301 15.24 6.30 -20.19
CA ASN A 301 16.03 7.53 -20.12
C ASN A 301 16.42 7.93 -18.70
N ARG A 302 16.00 7.15 -17.68
CA ARG A 302 16.29 7.36 -16.24
C ARG A 302 15.73 8.65 -15.65
N SER A 303 14.76 9.31 -16.28
CA SER A 303 14.14 10.52 -15.73
C SER A 303 13.36 10.20 -14.44
N GLY A 304 12.73 9.02 -14.35
CA GLY A 304 12.13 8.55 -13.12
C GLY A 304 13.14 8.34 -11.98
N LEU A 305 14.32 7.79 -12.28
CA LEU A 305 15.39 7.63 -11.29
C LEU A 305 15.89 8.98 -10.78
N GLN A 306 16.14 9.93 -11.68
CA GLN A 306 16.58 11.28 -11.30
C GLN A 306 15.52 11.96 -10.42
N MET A 307 14.24 11.85 -10.78
CA MET A 307 13.13 12.40 -9.99
C MET A 307 13.07 11.79 -8.58
N PHE A 308 13.36 10.49 -8.44
CA PHE A 308 13.45 9.85 -7.12
C PHE A 308 14.61 10.42 -6.30
N ALA A 309 15.79 10.61 -6.93
CA ALA A 309 16.94 11.23 -6.28
C ALA A 309 16.65 12.68 -5.85
N ASP A 310 15.99 13.46 -6.70
CA ASP A 310 15.61 14.86 -6.43
C ASP A 310 14.62 14.94 -5.25
N MET A 311 13.63 14.05 -5.20
CA MET A 311 12.68 13.92 -4.07
C MET A 311 13.44 13.62 -2.77
N VAL A 312 14.35 12.64 -2.81
CA VAL A 312 15.15 12.25 -1.64
C VAL A 312 15.98 13.43 -1.14
N ALA A 313 16.64 14.15 -2.01
CA ALA A 313 17.43 15.34 -1.66
C ALA A 313 16.55 16.45 -1.05
N ALA A 314 15.40 16.73 -1.67
CA ALA A 314 14.48 17.78 -1.20
C ALA A 314 13.88 17.48 0.19
N GLN A 315 13.70 16.20 0.50
CA GLN A 315 13.21 15.77 1.83
C GLN A 315 14.36 15.47 2.82
N GLY A 316 15.60 15.93 2.52
CA GLY A 316 16.73 15.87 3.44
C GLY A 316 17.53 14.58 3.43
N GLY A 317 17.15 13.61 2.59
CA GLY A 317 17.87 12.36 2.42
C GLY A 317 19.12 12.50 1.54
N ASN A 318 19.97 11.51 1.60
CA ASN A 318 21.16 11.47 0.75
C ASN A 318 20.83 10.85 -0.62
N ALA A 319 20.69 11.71 -1.64
CA ALA A 319 20.39 11.30 -3.02
C ALA A 319 21.47 10.40 -3.65
N ASP A 320 22.70 10.46 -3.17
CA ASP A 320 23.80 9.61 -3.66
C ASP A 320 23.46 8.11 -3.48
N TRP A 321 22.70 7.75 -2.46
CA TRP A 321 22.26 6.37 -2.24
C TRP A 321 21.24 5.89 -3.27
N ILE A 322 20.52 6.80 -3.90
CA ILE A 322 19.59 6.45 -5.00
C ILE A 322 20.38 6.20 -6.30
N LEU A 323 21.41 6.99 -6.52
CA LEU A 323 22.28 6.82 -7.70
C LEU A 323 23.26 5.63 -7.54
N HIS A 324 23.68 5.36 -6.30
CA HIS A 324 24.64 4.33 -5.89
C HIS A 324 24.07 3.41 -4.81
N PRO A 325 23.11 2.54 -5.13
CA PRO A 325 22.42 1.68 -4.14
C PRO A 325 23.35 0.67 -3.44
N GLU A 326 24.54 0.44 -3.97
CA GLU A 326 25.60 -0.35 -3.33
C GLU A 326 26.06 0.24 -1.99
N ASN A 327 25.79 1.52 -1.73
CA ASN A 327 26.11 2.21 -0.48
C ASN A 327 25.13 1.90 0.66
N PHE A 328 23.96 1.31 0.38
CA PHE A 328 23.03 0.92 1.43
C PHE A 328 23.69 -0.04 2.43
N PRO A 329 23.41 0.10 3.75
CA PRO A 329 23.94 -0.82 4.74
C PRO A 329 23.50 -2.25 4.43
N LYS A 330 24.43 -3.17 4.61
CA LYS A 330 24.16 -4.60 4.49
C LYS A 330 23.83 -5.17 5.86
N ALA A 331 22.96 -6.17 5.90
CA ALA A 331 22.70 -6.92 7.10
C ALA A 331 23.98 -7.61 7.62
N GLU A 332 24.12 -7.67 8.94
CA GLU A 332 25.27 -8.32 9.58
C GLU A 332 25.27 -9.84 9.36
N PHE A 333 24.06 -10.43 9.33
CA PHE A 333 23.88 -11.87 9.18
C PHE A 333 23.02 -12.20 7.98
N SER A 334 23.33 -13.34 7.36
CA SER A 334 22.54 -13.92 6.27
C SER A 334 22.41 -15.42 6.44
N HIS A 335 21.31 -16.00 5.91
CA HIS A 335 21.05 -17.42 5.92
C HIS A 335 20.35 -17.86 4.65
N GLU A 336 20.84 -18.95 4.00
CA GLU A 336 20.25 -19.49 2.78
C GLU A 336 19.16 -20.50 3.15
N VAL A 337 17.97 -20.31 2.61
CA VAL A 337 16.87 -21.28 2.67
C VAL A 337 16.97 -22.20 1.47
N LYS A 338 17.06 -23.50 1.69
CA LYS A 338 17.26 -24.49 0.63
C LYS A 338 16.01 -25.35 0.41
N ALA A 339 15.75 -25.68 -0.86
CA ALA A 339 14.69 -26.61 -1.23
C ALA A 339 14.93 -27.98 -0.61
N ARG A 340 13.89 -28.59 -0.04
CA ARG A 340 13.97 -29.93 0.59
C ARG A 340 13.86 -31.07 -0.43
N GLU A 341 13.23 -30.80 -1.57
CA GLU A 341 12.98 -31.77 -2.64
C GLU A 341 12.98 -31.09 -4.02
N ASP A 342 13.02 -31.93 -5.08
CA ASP A 342 12.90 -31.44 -6.47
C ASP A 342 11.44 -31.13 -6.80
N GLY A 343 11.19 -30.05 -7.56
CA GLY A 343 9.86 -29.74 -8.05
C GLY A 343 9.73 -28.34 -8.64
N TYR A 344 8.59 -28.06 -9.24
CA TYR A 344 8.21 -26.71 -9.61
C TYR A 344 7.56 -26.03 -8.40
N ILE A 345 7.88 -24.75 -8.17
CA ILE A 345 7.12 -23.94 -7.22
C ILE A 345 5.76 -23.66 -7.86
N ILE A 346 4.71 -24.35 -7.38
CA ILE A 346 3.36 -24.26 -7.94
C ILE A 346 2.50 -23.20 -7.26
N GLY A 347 2.98 -22.61 -6.17
CA GLY A 347 2.34 -21.54 -5.43
C GLY A 347 3.00 -21.33 -4.09
N VAL A 348 2.73 -20.16 -3.51
CA VAL A 348 3.21 -19.80 -2.18
C VAL A 348 2.08 -19.21 -1.34
N ASP A 349 2.16 -19.35 -0.03
CA ASP A 349 1.38 -18.52 0.90
C ASP A 349 2.12 -17.21 1.11
N THR A 350 1.71 -16.20 0.36
CA THR A 350 2.42 -14.91 0.31
C THR A 350 2.36 -14.16 1.65
N GLU A 351 1.27 -14.30 2.42
CA GLU A 351 1.18 -13.74 3.77
C GLU A 351 2.28 -14.29 4.68
N SER A 352 2.50 -15.60 4.62
CA SER A 352 3.57 -16.26 5.39
C SER A 352 4.97 -15.77 5.00
N TYR A 353 5.21 -15.38 3.74
CA TYR A 353 6.46 -14.74 3.32
C TYR A 353 6.62 -13.36 3.96
N GLY A 354 5.56 -12.58 4.04
CA GLY A 354 5.57 -11.29 4.75
C GLY A 354 5.84 -11.45 6.24
N VAL A 355 5.20 -12.44 6.89
CA VAL A 355 5.45 -12.75 8.31
C VAL A 355 6.88 -13.27 8.53
N ALA A 356 7.43 -14.08 7.61
CA ALA A 356 8.82 -14.51 7.70
C ALA A 356 9.80 -13.32 7.68
N SER A 357 9.53 -12.31 6.84
CA SER A 357 10.30 -11.07 6.81
C SER A 357 10.17 -10.25 8.11
N LEU A 358 8.96 -10.20 8.69
CA LEU A 358 8.72 -9.55 9.98
C LEU A 358 9.51 -10.23 11.11
N LEU A 359 9.59 -11.56 11.15
CA LEU A 359 10.37 -12.31 12.15
C LEU A 359 11.87 -12.03 12.08
N LEU A 360 12.41 -11.58 10.95
CA LEU A 360 13.79 -11.15 10.79
C LEU A 360 14.05 -9.73 11.30
N GLY A 361 12.97 -8.96 11.59
CA GLY A 361 13.05 -7.59 12.05
C GLY A 361 12.65 -6.54 11.02
N ALA A 362 12.16 -6.93 9.83
CA ALA A 362 11.75 -5.99 8.78
C ALA A 362 10.39 -5.31 9.04
N GLY A 363 9.64 -5.76 10.03
CA GLY A 363 8.33 -5.22 10.42
C GLY A 363 8.18 -5.08 11.92
N ARG A 364 6.98 -4.69 12.38
CA ARG A 364 6.64 -4.51 13.81
C ARG A 364 5.60 -5.53 14.23
N ASN A 365 5.83 -6.22 15.34
CA ASN A 365 4.81 -6.99 16.07
C ASN A 365 4.03 -6.07 17.03
N THR A 366 4.72 -5.08 17.61
CA THR A 366 4.14 -4.07 18.51
C THR A 366 4.51 -2.67 18.03
N LYS A 367 3.81 -1.63 18.52
CA LYS A 367 4.09 -0.23 18.14
C LYS A 367 5.46 0.26 18.59
N GLU A 368 6.01 -0.39 19.63
CA GLU A 368 7.29 -0.07 20.25
C GLU A 368 8.47 -0.71 19.51
N ASP A 369 8.23 -1.67 18.62
CA ASP A 369 9.29 -2.36 17.92
C ASP A 369 10.03 -1.41 16.97
N VAL A 370 11.35 -1.49 17.01
CA VAL A 370 12.24 -0.78 16.08
C VAL A 370 12.53 -1.67 14.89
N ILE A 371 12.19 -1.17 13.70
CA ILE A 371 12.48 -1.87 12.44
C ILE A 371 13.97 -1.88 12.19
N ASP A 372 14.50 -3.06 11.81
CA ASP A 372 15.82 -3.19 11.21
C ASP A 372 15.69 -2.93 9.68
N PRO A 373 16.22 -1.81 9.16
CA PRO A 373 16.06 -1.48 7.76
C PRO A 373 16.80 -2.45 6.84
N THR A 374 17.78 -3.21 7.35
CA THR A 374 18.57 -4.17 6.58
C THR A 374 17.98 -5.57 6.55
N ALA A 375 17.00 -5.83 7.45
CA ALA A 375 16.34 -7.12 7.54
C ALA A 375 15.37 -7.36 6.37
N GLY A 376 15.26 -8.61 5.96
CA GLY A 376 14.33 -9.01 4.91
C GLY A 376 14.71 -10.32 4.22
N ILE A 377 14.09 -10.54 3.08
CA ILE A 377 14.23 -11.74 2.27
C ILE A 377 14.54 -11.33 0.83
N MET A 378 15.54 -11.97 0.23
CA MET A 378 15.78 -11.92 -1.20
C MET A 378 15.42 -13.28 -1.79
N LEU A 379 14.38 -13.34 -2.61
CA LEU A 379 13.97 -14.55 -3.30
C LEU A 379 14.99 -14.88 -4.41
N CYS A 380 15.35 -16.15 -4.53
CA CYS A 380 16.15 -16.67 -5.63
C CYS A 380 15.29 -17.38 -6.66
N LYS A 381 14.09 -17.78 -6.25
CA LYS A 381 13.12 -18.53 -7.04
C LYS A 381 11.71 -18.01 -6.81
N LYS A 382 10.88 -18.09 -7.84
CA LYS A 382 9.47 -17.65 -7.80
C LYS A 382 8.52 -18.76 -8.27
N THR A 383 7.24 -18.55 -8.10
CA THR A 383 6.19 -19.42 -8.66
C THR A 383 6.43 -19.63 -10.16
N GLY A 384 6.44 -20.89 -10.59
CA GLY A 384 6.76 -21.30 -11.94
C GLY A 384 8.18 -21.85 -12.12
N ASP A 385 9.13 -21.50 -11.25
CA ASP A 385 10.51 -21.99 -11.33
C ASP A 385 10.62 -23.45 -10.88
N PHE A 386 11.50 -24.21 -11.55
CA PHE A 386 11.93 -25.52 -11.11
C PHE A 386 13.10 -25.39 -10.12
N VAL A 387 13.06 -26.16 -9.04
CA VAL A 387 14.13 -26.23 -8.04
C VAL A 387 14.55 -27.65 -7.82
N LYS A 388 15.84 -27.84 -7.50
CA LYS A 388 16.41 -29.12 -7.06
C LYS A 388 16.59 -29.11 -5.54
N ALA A 389 16.53 -30.29 -4.94
CA ALA A 389 16.86 -30.45 -3.53
C ALA A 389 18.25 -29.87 -3.23
N GLY A 390 18.35 -29.04 -2.21
CA GLY A 390 19.57 -28.31 -1.84
C GLY A 390 19.80 -27.00 -2.60
N GLU A 391 19.01 -26.66 -3.63
CA GLU A 391 19.09 -25.38 -4.32
C GLU A 391 18.52 -24.26 -3.45
N THR A 392 19.11 -23.05 -3.51
CA THR A 392 18.70 -21.91 -2.72
C THR A 392 17.39 -21.33 -3.25
N LEU A 393 16.35 -21.30 -2.40
CA LEU A 393 15.04 -20.70 -2.66
C LEU A 393 15.04 -19.20 -2.37
N ALA A 394 15.67 -18.83 -1.26
CA ALA A 394 15.74 -17.46 -0.76
C ALA A 394 16.96 -17.26 0.14
N ILE A 395 17.38 -16.00 0.29
CA ILE A 395 18.38 -15.58 1.27
C ILE A 395 17.69 -14.66 2.28
N LEU A 396 17.80 -15.01 3.55
CA LEU A 396 17.31 -14.24 4.68
C LEU A 396 18.40 -13.29 5.16
N TYR A 397 18.04 -12.08 5.55
CA TYR A 397 18.94 -11.04 6.06
C TYR A 397 18.43 -10.47 7.37
N SER A 398 19.32 -10.23 8.34
CA SER A 398 19.00 -9.56 9.61
C SER A 398 20.24 -8.97 10.26
N GLY A 399 20.10 -7.87 10.99
CA GLY A 399 21.12 -7.34 11.89
C GLY A 399 21.26 -8.14 13.19
N LYS A 400 20.46 -9.21 13.38
CA LYS A 400 20.48 -10.07 14.57
C LYS A 400 20.53 -11.54 14.15
N GLN A 401 21.19 -12.39 14.97
CA GLN A 401 21.21 -13.84 14.72
C GLN A 401 19.88 -14.57 15.03
N THR A 402 18.90 -13.85 15.60
CA THR A 402 17.60 -14.41 15.95
C THR A 402 16.62 -14.36 14.78
N GLY A 403 15.66 -15.27 14.73
CA GLY A 403 14.57 -15.26 13.76
C GLY A 403 14.80 -16.15 12.53
N PHE A 404 16.05 -16.50 12.17
CA PHE A 404 16.35 -17.26 10.95
C PHE A 404 15.64 -18.62 10.88
N ALA A 405 15.72 -19.42 11.95
CA ALA A 405 15.12 -20.77 11.98
C ALA A 405 13.58 -20.71 11.82
N ALA A 406 12.93 -19.76 12.50
CA ALA A 406 11.48 -19.59 12.42
C ALA A 406 11.05 -19.07 11.04
N SER A 407 11.82 -18.15 10.45
CA SER A 407 11.57 -17.61 9.12
C SER A 407 11.80 -18.68 8.03
N GLU A 408 12.88 -19.46 8.12
CA GLU A 408 13.15 -20.57 7.21
C GLU A 408 12.03 -21.60 7.23
N GLU A 409 11.64 -22.07 8.40
CA GLU A 409 10.58 -23.07 8.53
C GLU A 409 9.26 -22.55 7.97
N ARG A 410 8.93 -21.27 8.24
CA ARG A 410 7.72 -20.64 7.71
C ARG A 410 7.75 -20.52 6.19
N LEU A 411 8.87 -20.12 5.59
CA LEU A 411 9.05 -20.06 4.15
C LEU A 411 8.89 -21.42 3.49
N LEU A 412 9.52 -22.45 4.06
CA LEU A 412 9.45 -23.81 3.53
C LEU A 412 8.05 -24.39 3.60
N GLN A 413 7.30 -24.14 4.70
CA GLN A 413 5.90 -24.56 4.83
C GLN A 413 4.97 -23.81 3.86
N ALA A 414 5.27 -22.55 3.59
CA ALA A 414 4.51 -21.70 2.70
C ALA A 414 4.77 -21.98 1.20
N THR A 415 5.89 -22.65 0.87
CA THR A 415 6.26 -22.97 -0.51
C THR A 415 5.68 -24.31 -0.92
N LYS A 416 4.81 -24.33 -1.93
CA LYS A 416 4.20 -25.54 -2.45
C LYS A 416 4.98 -26.02 -3.69
N LEU A 417 5.47 -27.25 -3.65
CA LEU A 417 6.14 -27.88 -4.77
C LEU A 417 5.22 -28.87 -5.50
N GLY A 418 5.38 -28.99 -6.81
CA GLY A 418 4.61 -29.89 -7.65
C GLY A 418 5.44 -30.44 -8.81
N LYS A 419 4.91 -31.46 -9.49
CA LYS A 419 5.60 -32.15 -10.59
C LYS A 419 5.56 -31.41 -11.92
N THR A 420 4.60 -30.51 -12.09
CA THR A 420 4.36 -29.71 -13.31
C THR A 420 4.35 -28.25 -12.99
N ALA A 421 4.89 -27.43 -13.88
CA ALA A 421 4.80 -25.97 -13.76
C ALA A 421 3.32 -25.52 -13.73
N PRO A 422 2.97 -24.55 -12.87
CA PRO A 422 1.63 -23.96 -12.88
C PRO A 422 1.41 -23.14 -14.17
N GLU A 423 0.15 -22.90 -14.51
CA GLU A 423 -0.18 -21.94 -15.54
C GLU A 423 0.23 -20.53 -15.11
N ASN A 424 0.69 -19.74 -16.07
CA ASN A 424 1.10 -18.36 -15.78
C ASN A 424 -0.15 -17.47 -15.61
N ALA A 425 -0.48 -17.14 -14.37
CA ALA A 425 -1.58 -16.23 -14.07
C ALA A 425 -1.21 -14.77 -14.41
N PRO A 426 -2.14 -13.97 -14.98
CA PRO A 426 -1.90 -12.56 -15.24
C PRO A 426 -1.65 -11.79 -13.93
N LEU A 427 -0.83 -10.76 -14.00
CA LEU A 427 -0.55 -9.90 -12.85
C LEU A 427 -1.66 -8.88 -12.62
N ILE A 428 -2.23 -8.34 -13.69
CA ILE A 428 -3.39 -7.44 -13.66
C ILE A 428 -4.62 -8.25 -14.02
N LEU A 429 -5.53 -8.39 -13.08
CA LEU A 429 -6.69 -9.27 -13.17
C LEU A 429 -7.92 -8.54 -13.73
N ASP A 430 -8.04 -7.22 -13.43
CA ASP A 430 -9.13 -6.39 -13.92
C ASP A 430 -8.82 -4.89 -13.74
N VAL A 431 -9.57 -4.04 -14.43
CA VAL A 431 -9.54 -2.58 -14.30
C VAL A 431 -10.96 -2.07 -14.09
N VAL A 432 -11.16 -1.28 -13.03
CA VAL A 432 -12.45 -0.66 -12.68
C VAL A 432 -12.35 0.86 -12.87
N GLU A 433 -13.28 1.39 -13.66
CA GLU A 433 -13.38 2.82 -14.03
C GLU A 433 -14.66 3.46 -13.50
#